data_d92e72b11abbd5cde8b4c6b28db6e056
#
_entry.id   d92e72b11abbd5cde8b4c6b28db6e056
#
_cell.length_a   1.000
_cell.length_b   1.000
_cell.length_c   1.000
_cell.angle_alpha   90.00
_cell.angle_beta   90.00
_cell.angle_gamma   90.00
#
_symmetry.space_group_name_H-M   'P 1'
#
loop_
_entity.id
_entity.type
_entity.pdbx_description
1 polymer ?
#
loop_
_entity_poly.entity_id
_entity_poly.type
_entity_poly.pdbx_seq_one_letter_code
_entity_poly.pdbx_strand_id
1 'polypeptide(L)'
;RQMCIRDSPNVISTAGKLTINMELALMSNMDVMLVMDAANMHLASLVNIPVVSIWGATHPCAGFAGWNQSAANIIQIDLPCRPCSLSGEKHCYRKDYACLQGITPEMVIEHINKVIS
;
A
#
# COMPACT_ATOMS: atom_id res chain seq x y z
N ARG A 1 19.77 4.19 3.02
CA ARG A 1 18.72 4.53 2.06
C ARG A 1 17.58 5.33 2.71
N GLN A 2 17.08 4.88 3.86
CA GLN A 2 16.06 5.64 4.60
C GLN A 2 16.56 7.01 5.03
N MET A 3 17.85 7.15 5.33
CA MET A 3 18.43 8.44 5.69
C MET A 3 18.35 9.42 4.52
N CYS A 4 18.64 8.98 3.30
CA CYS A 4 18.54 9.83 2.11
C CYS A 4 17.11 10.30 1.87
N ILE A 5 16.13 9.42 2.11
CA ILE A 5 14.72 9.78 1.97
C ILE A 5 14.30 10.82 3.02
N ARG A 6 14.74 10.63 4.27
CA ARG A 6 14.41 11.56 5.36
C ARG A 6 15.00 12.94 5.16
N ASP A 7 16.14 13.02 4.51
CA ASP A 7 16.84 14.28 4.27
C ASP A 7 16.30 15.03 3.06
N SER A 8 15.40 14.43 2.28
CA SER A 8 14.77 15.08 1.15
C SER A 8 13.83 16.20 1.62
N PRO A 9 13.90 17.41 1.02
CA PRO A 9 13.01 18.51 1.41
C PRO A 9 11.53 18.24 1.10
N ASN A 10 11.25 17.29 0.21
CA ASN A 10 9.88 16.94 -0.19
C ASN A 10 9.31 15.75 0.59
N VAL A 11 10.08 15.21 1.55
CA VAL A 11 9.68 14.04 2.34
C VAL A 11 9.73 14.39 3.81
N ILE A 12 8.61 14.14 4.51
CA ILE A 12 8.49 14.39 5.94
C ILE A 12 8.16 13.07 6.63
N SER A 13 9.00 12.68 7.62
CA SER A 13 8.74 11.49 8.42
C SER A 13 7.83 11.84 9.60
N THR A 14 6.72 11.11 9.74
CA THR A 14 5.81 11.23 10.87
C THR A 14 5.92 10.07 11.86
N ALA A 15 6.85 9.16 11.64
CA ALA A 15 7.03 7.96 12.46
C ALA A 15 7.24 8.33 13.93
N GLY A 16 6.37 7.83 14.81
CA GLY A 16 6.46 8.06 16.25
C GLY A 16 6.10 9.46 16.71
N LYS A 17 5.61 10.34 15.81
CA LYS A 17 5.35 11.73 16.12
C LYS A 17 3.88 12.07 16.33
N LEU A 18 2.97 11.19 15.91
CA LEU A 18 1.54 11.46 15.91
C LEU A 18 0.77 10.43 16.72
N THR A 19 -0.31 10.86 17.36
CA THR A 19 -1.32 9.95 17.93
C THR A 19 -2.21 9.42 16.79
N ILE A 20 -3.01 8.39 17.09
CA ILE A 20 -3.92 7.82 16.09
C ILE A 20 -4.92 8.87 15.56
N ASN A 21 -5.41 9.74 16.43
CA ASN A 21 -6.32 10.81 16.01
C ASN A 21 -5.64 11.81 15.09
N MET A 22 -4.38 12.15 15.38
CA MET A 22 -3.60 13.05 14.54
C MET A 22 -3.26 12.42 13.20
N GLU A 23 -2.98 11.11 13.17
CA GLU A 23 -2.73 10.37 11.93
C GLU A 23 -3.97 10.36 11.05
N LEU A 24 -5.15 10.12 11.60
CA LEU A 24 -6.40 10.14 10.86
C LEU A 24 -6.67 11.54 10.29
N ALA A 25 -6.43 12.59 11.06
CA ALA A 25 -6.59 13.96 10.59
C ALA A 25 -5.63 14.28 9.44
N LEU A 26 -4.38 13.83 9.54
CA LEU A 26 -3.41 14.00 8.46
C LEU A 26 -3.85 13.27 7.21
N MET A 27 -4.27 12.00 7.33
CA MET A 27 -4.73 11.20 6.21
C MET A 27 -5.92 11.83 5.50
N SER A 28 -6.85 12.42 6.24
CA SER A 28 -8.05 13.04 5.67
C SER A 28 -7.74 14.24 4.77
N ASN A 29 -6.56 14.83 4.89
CA ASN A 29 -6.12 15.95 4.08
C ASN A 29 -5.18 15.55 2.93
N MET A 30 -4.97 14.25 2.72
CA MET A 30 -4.11 13.77 1.65
C MET A 30 -4.90 13.50 0.38
N ASP A 31 -4.21 13.54 -0.76
CA ASP A 31 -4.79 13.25 -2.07
C ASP A 31 -4.87 11.76 -2.33
N VAL A 32 -3.92 10.99 -1.80
CA VAL A 32 -3.83 9.54 -1.99
C VAL A 32 -2.97 8.93 -0.89
N MET A 33 -3.25 7.69 -0.55
CA MET A 33 -2.43 6.87 0.35
C MET A 33 -1.85 5.71 -0.42
N LEU A 34 -0.52 5.55 -0.39
CA LEU A 34 0.16 4.38 -0.94
C LEU A 34 0.49 3.45 0.21
N VAL A 35 0.04 2.21 0.13
CA VAL A 35 0.17 1.27 1.24
C VAL A 35 0.21 -0.17 0.73
N MET A 36 0.77 -1.06 1.51
CA MET A 36 0.64 -2.49 1.31
C MET A 36 -0.54 -3.01 2.14
N ASP A 37 -0.70 -4.35 2.23
CA ASP A 37 -1.73 -4.95 3.07
C ASP A 37 -1.39 -4.70 4.54
N ALA A 38 -1.89 -3.61 5.07
CA ALA A 38 -1.58 -3.12 6.42
C ALA A 38 -2.74 -2.35 7.01
N ALA A 39 -2.69 -2.13 8.32
CA ALA A 39 -3.73 -1.41 9.05
C ALA A 39 -3.98 0.01 8.50
N ASN A 40 -2.94 0.65 7.98
CA ASN A 40 -3.05 2.00 7.44
C ASN A 40 -4.00 2.08 6.25
N MET A 41 -4.14 1.01 5.47
CA MET A 41 -5.11 0.95 4.38
C MET A 41 -6.53 1.12 4.90
N HIS A 42 -6.84 0.45 5.99
CA HIS A 42 -8.18 0.53 6.60
C HIS A 42 -8.41 1.88 7.25
N LEU A 43 -7.39 2.47 7.88
CA LEU A 43 -7.48 3.80 8.46
C LEU A 43 -7.75 4.86 7.38
N ALA A 44 -7.03 4.78 6.27
CA ALA A 44 -7.24 5.68 5.14
C ALA A 44 -8.65 5.53 4.56
N SER A 45 -9.17 4.31 4.52
CA SER A 45 -10.54 4.03 4.06
C SER A 45 -11.58 4.67 4.97
N LEU A 46 -11.34 4.70 6.27
CA LEU A 46 -12.25 5.33 7.24
C LEU A 46 -12.38 6.83 7.02
N VAL A 47 -11.32 7.50 6.60
CA VAL A 47 -11.35 8.94 6.31
C VAL A 47 -11.66 9.24 4.83
N ASN A 48 -11.99 8.21 4.08
CA ASN A 48 -12.53 8.29 2.71
C ASN A 48 -11.58 8.93 1.70
N ILE A 49 -10.27 8.66 1.80
CA ILE A 49 -9.31 9.07 0.79
C ILE A 49 -8.98 7.90 -0.14
N PRO A 50 -8.59 8.15 -1.40
CA PRO A 50 -8.20 7.07 -2.31
C PRO A 50 -6.94 6.35 -1.79
N VAL A 51 -6.94 5.02 -1.93
CA VAL A 51 -5.80 4.18 -1.53
C VAL A 51 -5.31 3.43 -2.75
N VAL A 52 -4.02 3.53 -3.03
CA VAL A 52 -3.31 2.67 -3.98
C VAL A 52 -2.62 1.60 -3.15
N SER A 53 -3.03 0.34 -3.30
CA SER A 53 -2.53 -0.76 -2.48
C SER A 53 -1.70 -1.74 -3.30
N ILE A 54 -0.59 -2.19 -2.72
CA ILE A 54 0.33 -3.16 -3.32
C ILE A 54 0.14 -4.50 -2.62
N TRP A 55 -0.08 -5.55 -3.39
CA TRP A 55 -0.33 -6.89 -2.89
C TRP A 55 0.72 -7.87 -3.42
N GLY A 56 1.26 -8.68 -2.52
CA GLY A 56 2.25 -9.71 -2.85
C GLY A 56 1.74 -11.10 -2.52
N ALA A 57 2.21 -11.68 -1.43
CA ALA A 57 1.84 -13.02 -1.00
C ALA A 57 0.37 -13.17 -0.62
N THR A 58 -0.26 -12.09 -0.19
CA THR A 58 -1.69 -12.05 0.14
C THR A 58 -2.50 -11.65 -1.10
N HIS A 59 -3.82 -11.74 -1.01
CA HIS A 59 -4.70 -11.41 -2.13
C HIS A 59 -5.97 -10.71 -1.62
N PRO A 60 -6.47 -9.70 -2.34
CA PRO A 60 -7.71 -9.02 -1.96
C PRO A 60 -8.92 -9.95 -1.83
N CYS A 61 -8.94 -11.08 -2.53
CA CYS A 61 -10.03 -12.04 -2.45
C CYS A 61 -10.22 -12.66 -1.06
N ALA A 62 -9.22 -12.54 -0.18
CA ALA A 62 -9.32 -12.96 1.22
C ALA A 62 -10.15 -12.00 2.09
N GLY A 63 -10.61 -10.88 1.53
CA GLY A 63 -11.47 -9.94 2.23
C GLY A 63 -10.73 -8.82 2.96
N PHE A 64 -9.44 -8.67 2.74
CA PHE A 64 -8.64 -7.66 3.43
C PHE A 64 -8.51 -6.34 2.69
N ALA A 65 -9.18 -6.17 1.54
CA ALA A 65 -9.17 -4.91 0.82
C ALA A 65 -9.88 -3.81 1.64
N GLY A 66 -9.42 -2.57 1.46
CA GLY A 66 -9.99 -1.44 2.17
C GLY A 66 -11.45 -1.19 1.80
N TRP A 67 -12.22 -0.75 2.79
CA TRP A 67 -13.64 -0.44 2.59
C TRP A 67 -13.82 0.71 1.60
N ASN A 68 -14.78 0.55 0.69
CA ASN A 68 -15.15 1.56 -0.30
C ASN A 68 -13.97 2.03 -1.18
N GLN A 69 -13.00 1.14 -1.43
CA GLN A 69 -11.88 1.42 -2.31
C GLN A 69 -12.09 0.80 -3.68
N SER A 70 -11.63 1.48 -4.73
CA SER A 70 -11.74 0.99 -6.10
C SER A 70 -10.78 -0.18 -6.34
N ALA A 71 -11.27 -1.25 -6.96
CA ALA A 71 -10.42 -2.37 -7.37
C ALA A 71 -9.37 -1.95 -8.40
N ALA A 72 -9.60 -0.86 -9.14
CA ALA A 72 -8.63 -0.34 -10.10
C ALA A 72 -7.37 0.21 -9.43
N ASN A 73 -7.42 0.50 -8.13
CA ASN A 73 -6.28 1.02 -7.38
C ASN A 73 -5.45 -0.08 -6.70
N ILE A 74 -5.73 -1.34 -7.00
CA ILE A 74 -4.99 -2.47 -6.48
C ILE A 74 -3.87 -2.83 -7.46
N ILE A 75 -2.63 -2.84 -6.97
CA ILE A 75 -1.46 -3.20 -7.77
C ILE A 75 -1.02 -4.60 -7.34
N GLN A 76 -1.05 -5.54 -8.26
CA GLN A 76 -0.69 -6.92 -8.00
C GLN A 76 -0.25 -7.61 -9.28
N ILE A 77 0.55 -8.67 -9.13
CA ILE A 77 0.95 -9.53 -10.24
C ILE A 77 0.12 -10.82 -10.14
N ASP A 78 -0.49 -11.23 -11.25
CA ASP A 78 -1.28 -12.45 -11.28
C ASP A 78 -0.34 -13.66 -11.43
N LEU A 79 -0.25 -14.46 -10.38
CA LEU A 79 0.59 -15.64 -10.32
C LEU A 79 -0.20 -16.82 -9.75
N PRO A 80 0.03 -18.06 -10.26
CA PRO A 80 -0.67 -19.24 -9.74
C PRO A 80 -0.41 -19.51 -8.26
N CYS A 81 0.74 -19.05 -7.73
CA CYS A 81 1.09 -19.26 -6.34
C CYS A 81 0.36 -18.33 -5.38
N ARG A 82 -0.35 -17.33 -5.86
CA ARG A 82 -1.07 -16.37 -5.01
C ARG A 82 -2.51 -16.79 -4.78
N PRO A 83 -3.05 -16.65 -3.57
CA PRO A 83 -2.33 -16.31 -2.34
C PRO A 83 -1.59 -17.52 -1.78
N CYS A 84 -0.33 -17.37 -1.40
CA CYS A 84 0.44 -18.43 -0.76
C CYS A 84 0.38 -18.35 0.78
N SER A 85 -0.18 -17.27 1.29
CA SER A 85 -0.31 -17.01 2.72
C SER A 85 -1.53 -16.13 2.96
N LEU A 86 -2.19 -16.32 4.10
CA LEU A 86 -3.33 -15.50 4.49
C LEU A 86 -2.89 -14.13 4.97
N SER A 87 -1.80 -14.05 5.71
CA SER A 87 -1.31 -12.81 6.32
C SER A 87 0.14 -12.49 6.01
N GLY A 88 0.73 -13.18 5.02
CA GLY A 88 2.08 -12.89 4.57
C GLY A 88 3.20 -13.45 5.43
N GLU A 89 2.88 -14.33 6.39
CA GLU A 89 3.85 -14.86 7.33
C GLU A 89 4.71 -16.00 6.77
N LYS A 90 4.33 -16.59 5.65
CA LYS A 90 5.07 -17.71 5.04
C LYS A 90 6.19 -17.22 4.14
N HIS A 91 7.29 -17.95 4.12
CA HIS A 91 8.37 -17.71 3.18
C HIS A 91 7.93 -18.06 1.75
N CYS A 92 8.49 -17.35 0.78
CA CYS A 92 8.22 -17.62 -0.63
C CYS A 92 8.82 -18.96 -1.04
N TYR A 93 7.98 -19.93 -1.40
CA TYR A 93 8.47 -21.25 -1.82
C TYR A 93 9.19 -21.22 -3.17
N ARG A 94 8.88 -20.21 -4.01
CA ARG A 94 9.62 -19.97 -5.27
C ARG A 94 10.99 -19.35 -5.04
N LYS A 95 11.19 -18.71 -3.87
CA LYS A 95 12.42 -18.02 -3.47
C LYS A 95 12.75 -16.77 -4.27
N ASP A 96 11.95 -16.40 -5.26
CA ASP A 96 12.19 -15.23 -6.13
C ASP A 96 11.29 -14.03 -5.81
N TYR A 97 10.26 -14.21 -4.98
CA TYR A 97 9.29 -13.16 -4.64
C TYR A 97 8.75 -12.43 -5.87
N ALA A 98 8.46 -13.19 -6.95
CA ALA A 98 8.04 -12.63 -8.23
C ALA A 98 6.79 -11.74 -8.10
N CYS A 99 5.91 -12.02 -7.14
CA CYS A 99 4.72 -11.23 -6.88
C CYS A 99 5.02 -9.79 -6.45
N LEU A 100 6.14 -9.58 -5.78
CA LEU A 100 6.60 -8.24 -5.38
C LEU A 100 7.66 -7.70 -6.32
N GLN A 101 8.61 -8.53 -6.75
CA GLN A 101 9.68 -8.11 -7.65
C GLN A 101 9.16 -7.67 -9.03
N GLY A 102 8.02 -8.22 -9.46
CA GLY A 102 7.39 -7.84 -10.72
C GLY A 102 6.68 -6.48 -10.69
N ILE A 103 6.48 -5.90 -9.50
CA ILE A 103 5.89 -4.57 -9.37
C ILE A 103 7.01 -3.53 -9.38
N THR A 104 7.00 -2.66 -10.38
CA THR A 104 8.04 -1.63 -10.53
C THR A 104 7.57 -0.30 -9.93
N PRO A 105 8.51 0.58 -9.52
CA PRO A 105 8.14 1.93 -9.08
C PRO A 105 7.35 2.71 -10.12
N GLU A 106 7.64 2.51 -11.40
CA GLU A 106 6.94 3.18 -12.50
C GLU A 106 5.47 2.80 -12.55
N MET A 107 5.13 1.54 -12.32
CA MET A 107 3.75 1.06 -12.23
C MET A 107 2.99 1.77 -11.11
N VAL A 108 3.62 1.91 -9.96
CA VAL A 108 3.05 2.56 -8.79
C VAL A 108 2.81 4.05 -9.07
N ILE A 109 3.81 4.72 -9.62
CA ILE A 109 3.72 6.15 -9.95
C ILE A 109 2.60 6.40 -10.95
N GLU A 110 2.47 5.54 -11.96
CA GLU A 110 1.41 5.67 -12.95
C GLU A 110 0.02 5.58 -12.31
N HIS A 111 -0.18 4.63 -11.40
CA HIS A 111 -1.44 4.50 -10.67
C HIS A 111 -1.73 5.72 -9.81
N ILE A 112 -0.73 6.23 -9.09
CA ILE A 112 -0.88 7.43 -8.26
C ILE A 112 -1.27 8.61 -9.12
N ASN A 113 -0.63 8.81 -10.27
CA ASN A 113 -0.93 9.92 -11.17
C ASN A 113 -2.36 9.84 -11.70
N LYS A 114 -2.89 8.65 -11.97
CA LYS A 114 -4.27 8.47 -12.40
C LYS A 114 -5.27 8.84 -11.31
N VAL A 115 -4.94 8.58 -10.06
CA VAL A 115 -5.82 8.86 -8.92
C VAL A 115 -5.90 10.36 -8.63
N ILE A 116 -4.77 11.06 -8.70
CA ILE A 116 -4.69 12.48 -8.34
C ILE A 116 -4.99 13.45 -9.49
N SER A 117 -5.09 12.95 -10.70
CA SER A 117 -5.37 13.81 -11.88
C SER A 117 -6.87 13.97 -12.20
#